data_387d498f2cc9b8fb3b36d764cc42edec
#
_entry.id   387d498f2cc9b8fb3b36d764cc42edec
#
_cell.length_a   1.000
_cell.length_b   1.000
_cell.length_c   1.000
_cell.angle_alpha   90.00
_cell.angle_beta   90.00
_cell.angle_gamma   90.00
#
_symmetry.space_group_name_H-M   'P 1'
#
loop_
_entity.id
_entity.type
_entity.pdbx_description
1 polymer ?
#
loop_
_entity_poly.entity_id
_entity_poly.type
_entity_poly.pdbx_seq_one_letter_code
_entity_poly.pdbx_strand_id
1 'polypeptide(L)'
;MRILITGGTGLIGRRLCKALLAEGHELTVFSRNPASVPVKCGAAVHAIGSLDEWRPDMTFDAVINLAGEPIVDRRWSAQRKKLLWDSRVTLTEELVRRIAAAERKPSVLLSGSAVGYYGNGGDLMLDETAEAGAGFAAELCKAWEDAARGAEKLGVRVCLLRTAPVLSNDGGLLARMLPPFRLGLGARLGDGKQWMSWVHIEDHIAM
;
A
#
# COMPACT_ATOMS: atom_id res chain seq x y z
N MET A 1 1.33 -13.12 -16.27
CA MET A 1 1.77 -11.70 -16.33
C MET A 1 3.05 -11.54 -15.54
N ARG A 2 3.90 -10.59 -15.91
CA ARG A 2 5.04 -10.15 -15.11
C ARG A 2 4.64 -8.93 -14.28
N ILE A 3 4.76 -9.02 -12.97
CA ILE A 3 4.23 -8.02 -12.04
C ILE A 3 5.36 -7.53 -11.12
N LEU A 4 5.56 -6.21 -11.05
CA LEU A 4 6.42 -5.59 -10.05
C LEU A 4 5.57 -5.18 -8.83
N ILE A 5 6.02 -5.56 -7.64
CA ILE A 5 5.33 -5.24 -6.39
C ILE A 5 6.28 -4.50 -5.45
N THR A 6 5.89 -3.33 -4.97
CA THR A 6 6.52 -2.70 -3.81
C THR A 6 5.71 -3.02 -2.55
N GLY A 7 6.37 -3.13 -1.40
CA GLY A 7 5.67 -3.51 -0.16
C GLY A 7 5.25 -4.99 -0.09
N GLY A 8 5.73 -5.85 -1.00
CA GLY A 8 5.40 -7.27 -1.07
C GLY A 8 5.65 -8.05 0.23
N THR A 9 6.62 -7.62 1.06
CA THR A 9 6.94 -8.28 2.33
C THR A 9 6.04 -7.86 3.50
N GLY A 10 5.11 -6.92 3.30
CA GLY A 10 4.13 -6.46 4.28
C GLY A 10 2.95 -7.43 4.48
N LEU A 11 2.00 -7.06 5.34
CA LEU A 11 0.82 -7.89 5.65
C LEU A 11 0.00 -8.22 4.40
N ILE A 12 -0.38 -7.20 3.64
CA ILE A 12 -1.16 -7.36 2.40
C ILE A 12 -0.27 -8.01 1.34
N GLY A 13 0.93 -7.46 1.11
CA GLY A 13 1.81 -7.86 0.01
C GLY A 13 2.18 -9.34 0.02
N ARG A 14 2.48 -9.94 1.18
CA ARG A 14 2.82 -11.38 1.25
C ARG A 14 1.65 -12.30 0.92
N ARG A 15 0.41 -11.90 1.27
CA ARG A 15 -0.80 -12.63 0.90
C ARG A 15 -1.07 -12.48 -0.60
N LEU A 16 -0.95 -11.27 -1.12
CA LEU A 16 -1.08 -10.98 -2.54
C LEU A 16 -0.04 -11.76 -3.37
N CYS A 17 1.24 -11.75 -2.99
CA CYS A 17 2.27 -12.53 -3.67
C CYS A 17 1.89 -14.01 -3.75
N LYS A 18 1.40 -14.59 -2.64
CA LYS A 18 0.97 -15.99 -2.60
C LYS A 18 -0.19 -16.27 -3.57
N ALA A 19 -1.20 -15.39 -3.60
CA ALA A 19 -2.35 -15.52 -4.49
C ALA A 19 -1.92 -15.43 -5.97
N LEU A 20 -1.14 -14.42 -6.33
CA LEU A 20 -0.68 -14.20 -7.70
C LEU A 20 0.26 -15.33 -8.20
N LEU A 21 1.10 -15.89 -7.32
CA LEU A 21 1.92 -17.07 -7.67
C LEU A 21 1.05 -18.30 -7.95
N ALA A 22 -0.02 -18.50 -7.19
CA ALA A 22 -0.96 -19.60 -7.40
C ALA A 22 -1.70 -19.49 -8.75
N GLU A 23 -1.86 -18.28 -9.25
CA GLU A 23 -2.42 -17.98 -10.59
C GLU A 23 -1.37 -18.04 -11.71
N GLY A 24 -0.13 -18.40 -11.40
CA GLY A 24 0.94 -18.56 -12.39
C GLY A 24 1.57 -17.25 -12.86
N HIS A 25 1.49 -16.18 -12.08
CA HIS A 25 2.16 -14.92 -12.40
C HIS A 25 3.64 -14.93 -12.02
N GLU A 26 4.47 -14.22 -12.77
CA GLU A 26 5.89 -13.99 -12.48
C GLU A 26 6.01 -12.70 -11.66
N LEU A 27 6.59 -12.80 -10.46
CA LEU A 27 6.65 -11.68 -9.53
C LEU A 27 8.08 -11.19 -9.32
N THR A 28 8.24 -9.87 -9.37
CA THR A 28 9.42 -9.18 -8.87
C THR A 28 9.00 -8.31 -7.69
N VAL A 29 9.67 -8.45 -6.55
CA VAL A 29 9.36 -7.65 -5.35
C VAL A 29 10.53 -6.70 -5.04
N PHE A 30 10.25 -5.40 -5.03
CA PHE A 30 11.16 -4.42 -4.47
C PHE A 30 11.06 -4.43 -2.94
N SER A 31 12.20 -4.63 -2.28
CA SER A 31 12.32 -4.64 -0.82
C SER A 31 13.64 -4.07 -0.34
N ARG A 32 13.63 -3.23 0.70
CA ARG A 32 14.84 -2.76 1.41
C ARG A 32 15.65 -3.91 2.02
N ASN A 33 15.05 -5.07 2.18
CA ASN A 33 15.71 -6.31 2.58
C ASN A 33 15.33 -7.43 1.59
N PRO A 34 15.99 -7.48 0.42
CA PRO A 34 15.67 -8.46 -0.64
C PRO A 34 15.87 -9.90 -0.19
N ALA A 35 16.81 -10.17 0.71
CA ALA A 35 17.03 -11.51 1.26
C ALA A 35 15.81 -12.09 2.00
N SER A 36 14.90 -11.23 2.49
CA SER A 36 13.67 -11.66 3.14
C SER A 36 12.53 -12.03 2.18
N VAL A 37 12.64 -11.68 0.90
CA VAL A 37 11.57 -11.84 -0.09
C VAL A 37 11.24 -13.32 -0.35
N PRO A 38 12.21 -14.22 -0.60
CA PRO A 38 11.89 -15.63 -0.85
C PRO A 38 11.13 -16.29 0.29
N VAL A 39 11.47 -15.96 1.53
CA VAL A 39 10.82 -16.51 2.73
C VAL A 39 9.42 -15.97 2.92
N LYS A 40 9.19 -14.67 2.66
CA LYS A 40 7.92 -14.00 2.95
C LYS A 40 6.92 -14.04 1.80
N CYS A 41 7.41 -14.01 0.57
CA CYS A 41 6.59 -13.88 -0.63
C CYS A 41 6.52 -15.16 -1.47
N GLY A 42 7.52 -16.06 -1.32
CA GLY A 42 7.64 -17.30 -2.07
C GLY A 42 9.02 -17.44 -2.74
N ALA A 43 9.55 -18.65 -2.78
CA ALA A 43 10.89 -18.94 -3.30
C ALA A 43 11.06 -18.59 -4.81
N ALA A 44 9.95 -18.58 -5.56
CA ALA A 44 9.96 -18.25 -6.99
C ALA A 44 9.91 -16.74 -7.28
N VAL A 45 9.79 -15.90 -6.24
CA VAL A 45 9.72 -14.44 -6.40
C VAL A 45 11.10 -13.86 -6.60
N HIS A 46 11.29 -13.11 -7.68
CA HIS A 46 12.51 -12.34 -7.88
C HIS A 46 12.55 -11.13 -6.92
N ALA A 47 13.70 -10.87 -6.33
CA ALA A 47 13.87 -9.77 -5.38
C ALA A 47 14.84 -8.72 -5.92
N ILE A 48 14.48 -7.44 -5.81
CA ILE A 48 15.37 -6.31 -6.08
C ILE A 48 15.48 -5.43 -4.84
N GLY A 49 16.69 -4.91 -4.58
CA GLY A 49 17.02 -4.07 -3.41
C GLY A 49 16.94 -2.58 -3.69
N SER A 50 17.01 -2.21 -4.98
CA SER A 50 16.86 -0.83 -5.46
C SER A 50 15.93 -0.81 -6.68
N LEU A 51 15.18 0.26 -6.85
CA LEU A 51 14.45 0.51 -8.08
C LEU A 51 15.37 0.79 -9.27
N ASP A 52 16.65 1.11 -9.03
CA ASP A 52 17.68 1.22 -10.08
C ASP A 52 17.95 -0.12 -10.79
N GLU A 53 17.66 -1.24 -10.14
CA GLU A 53 17.76 -2.56 -10.74
C GLU A 53 16.68 -2.83 -11.80
N TRP A 54 15.59 -2.03 -11.80
CA TRP A 54 14.63 -2.03 -12.89
C TRP A 54 15.22 -1.27 -14.09
N ARG A 55 15.88 -2.00 -14.95
CA ARG A 55 16.47 -1.46 -16.20
C ARG A 55 15.37 -1.23 -17.25
N PRO A 56 15.59 -0.32 -18.22
CA PRO A 56 14.61 0.00 -19.27
C PRO A 56 14.13 -1.22 -20.07
N ASP A 57 15.00 -2.22 -20.30
CA ASP A 57 14.70 -3.46 -21.02
C ASP A 57 13.86 -4.46 -20.21
N MET A 58 13.78 -4.29 -18.88
CA MET A 58 12.93 -5.11 -18.03
C MET A 58 11.47 -4.66 -18.13
N THR A 59 10.62 -5.54 -18.60
CA THR A 59 9.22 -5.20 -18.85
C THR A 59 8.30 -5.85 -17.82
N PHE A 60 7.37 -5.06 -17.27
CA PHE A 60 6.28 -5.53 -16.43
C PHE A 60 4.94 -5.24 -17.10
N ASP A 61 3.98 -6.13 -16.92
CA ASP A 61 2.61 -5.95 -17.43
C ASP A 61 1.78 -5.08 -16.48
N ALA A 62 2.05 -5.21 -15.17
CA ALA A 62 1.42 -4.43 -14.11
C ALA A 62 2.43 -4.06 -13.03
N VAL A 63 2.16 -2.95 -12.34
CA VAL A 63 2.90 -2.51 -11.15
C VAL A 63 1.93 -2.35 -10.00
N ILE A 64 2.25 -2.94 -8.84
CA ILE A 64 1.45 -2.85 -7.62
C ILE A 64 2.28 -2.17 -6.54
N ASN A 65 1.87 -0.98 -6.12
CA ASN A 65 2.56 -0.15 -5.16
C ASN A 65 1.86 -0.18 -3.79
N LEU A 66 2.32 -1.06 -2.90
CA LEU A 66 1.81 -1.22 -1.53
C LEU A 66 2.82 -0.78 -0.47
N ALA A 67 3.92 -0.16 -0.88
CA ALA A 67 4.95 0.28 0.04
C ALA A 67 4.46 1.40 0.95
N GLY A 68 4.80 1.31 2.22
CA GLY A 68 4.51 2.34 3.22
C GLY A 68 4.93 1.91 4.61
N GLU A 69 5.52 2.82 5.36
CA GLU A 69 5.82 2.62 6.77
C GLU A 69 4.52 2.50 7.59
N PRO A 70 4.46 1.62 8.61
CA PRO A 70 3.29 1.50 9.47
C PRO A 70 2.91 2.85 10.12
N ILE A 71 1.65 3.26 9.95
CA ILE A 71 1.21 4.61 10.36
C ILE A 71 0.92 4.73 11.85
N VAL A 72 0.53 3.62 12.50
CA VAL A 72 0.08 3.60 13.90
C VAL A 72 1.15 3.17 14.91
N ASP A 73 2.36 2.83 14.49
CA ASP A 73 3.37 2.22 15.35
C ASP A 73 4.01 3.20 16.35
N ARG A 74 4.02 4.47 16.03
CA ARG A 74 4.68 5.54 16.81
C ARG A 74 3.92 6.85 16.71
N ARG A 75 4.11 7.74 17.70
CA ARG A 75 3.59 9.11 17.65
C ARG A 75 4.16 9.87 16.45
N TRP A 76 3.38 10.74 15.86
CA TRP A 76 3.73 11.51 14.66
C TRP A 76 4.57 12.73 14.99
N SER A 77 5.85 12.54 15.32
CA SER A 77 6.85 13.61 15.33
C SER A 77 7.13 14.10 13.91
N ALA A 78 7.80 15.25 13.76
CA ALA A 78 8.23 15.75 12.45
C ALA A 78 9.08 14.73 11.67
N GLN A 79 10.02 14.06 12.36
CA GLN A 79 10.83 12.99 11.76
C GLN A 79 9.98 11.79 11.32
N ARG A 80 8.98 11.39 12.13
CA ARG A 80 8.08 10.29 11.77
C ARG A 80 7.20 10.64 10.58
N LYS A 81 6.66 11.87 10.52
CA LYS A 81 5.89 12.36 9.38
C LYS A 81 6.72 12.35 8.09
N LYS A 82 8.00 12.80 8.17
CA LYS A 82 8.91 12.70 7.03
C LYS A 82 9.10 11.27 6.55
N LEU A 83 9.32 10.31 7.45
CA LEU A 83 9.48 8.89 7.09
C LEU A 83 8.21 8.31 6.45
N LEU A 84 7.03 8.69 6.96
CA LEU A 84 5.73 8.29 6.37
C LEU A 84 5.57 8.86 4.96
N TRP A 85 6.01 10.10 4.74
CA TRP A 85 6.00 10.78 3.45
C TRP A 85 6.95 10.11 2.47
N ASP A 86 8.22 9.98 2.84
CA ASP A 86 9.26 9.39 1.99
C ASP A 86 8.91 7.96 1.56
N SER A 87 8.35 7.16 2.47
CA SER A 87 7.98 5.77 2.19
C SER A 87 6.77 5.61 1.26
N ARG A 88 6.05 6.69 0.97
CA ARG A 88 4.86 6.70 0.10
C ARG A 88 5.06 7.61 -1.09
N VAL A 89 5.15 8.92 -0.85
CA VAL A 89 5.18 9.92 -1.91
C VAL A 89 6.49 9.84 -2.70
N THR A 90 7.63 9.99 -2.04
CA THR A 90 8.94 9.97 -2.71
C THR A 90 9.21 8.64 -3.42
N LEU A 91 8.82 7.52 -2.78
CA LEU A 91 8.94 6.21 -3.41
C LEU A 91 8.04 6.09 -4.65
N THR A 92 6.81 6.61 -4.60
CA THR A 92 5.89 6.56 -5.74
C THR A 92 6.36 7.44 -6.89
N GLU A 93 6.91 8.62 -6.60
CA GLU A 93 7.55 9.47 -7.60
C GLU A 93 8.72 8.76 -8.29
N GLU A 94 9.56 8.05 -7.52
CA GLU A 94 10.64 7.24 -8.10
C GLU A 94 10.09 6.12 -8.98
N LEU A 95 9.06 5.41 -8.51
CA LEU A 95 8.41 4.34 -9.27
C LEU A 95 7.85 4.86 -10.60
N VAL A 96 7.19 6.02 -10.60
CA VAL A 96 6.67 6.67 -11.83
C VAL A 96 7.82 7.08 -12.75
N ARG A 97 8.95 7.56 -12.22
CA ARG A 97 10.15 7.82 -13.04
C ARG A 97 10.68 6.56 -13.71
N ARG A 98 10.69 5.41 -13.02
CA ARG A 98 11.08 4.11 -13.61
C ARG A 98 10.09 3.66 -14.69
N ILE A 99 8.81 3.85 -14.47
CA ILE A 99 7.77 3.60 -15.49
C ILE A 99 8.04 4.47 -16.72
N ALA A 100 8.38 5.75 -16.54
CA ALA A 100 8.68 6.65 -17.65
C ALA A 100 9.92 6.20 -18.45
N ALA A 101 10.94 5.67 -17.80
CA ALA A 101 12.17 5.19 -18.41
C ALA A 101 12.05 3.81 -19.08
N ALA A 102 11.03 3.01 -18.75
CA ALA A 102 10.85 1.68 -19.30
C ALA A 102 10.58 1.74 -20.82
N GLU A 103 11.21 0.85 -21.61
CA GLU A 103 10.97 0.73 -23.06
C GLU A 103 9.51 0.35 -23.33
N ARG A 104 8.98 -0.61 -22.58
CA ARG A 104 7.56 -0.97 -22.59
C ARG A 104 6.94 -0.66 -21.22
N LYS A 105 6.02 0.28 -21.21
CA LYS A 105 5.32 0.69 -19.99
C LYS A 105 4.30 -0.37 -19.55
N PRO A 106 4.07 -0.53 -18.24
CA PRO A 106 3.01 -1.40 -17.75
C PRO A 106 1.64 -0.87 -18.20
N SER A 107 0.68 -1.76 -18.35
CA SER A 107 -0.70 -1.37 -18.70
C SER A 107 -1.43 -0.71 -17.53
N VAL A 108 -1.02 -1.03 -16.29
CA VAL A 108 -1.69 -0.54 -15.08
C VAL A 108 -0.70 -0.34 -13.93
N LEU A 109 -0.93 0.72 -13.16
CA LEU A 109 -0.37 0.97 -11.84
C LEU A 109 -1.50 0.91 -10.80
N LEU A 110 -1.50 -0.12 -9.95
CA LEU A 110 -2.34 -0.15 -8.76
C LEU A 110 -1.53 0.47 -7.62
N SER A 111 -1.95 1.62 -7.12
CA SER A 111 -1.25 2.31 -6.03
C SER A 111 -2.11 2.35 -4.76
N GLY A 112 -1.50 1.97 -3.65
CA GLY A 112 -2.12 2.16 -2.36
C GLY A 112 -2.45 3.64 -2.12
N SER A 113 -3.53 3.84 -1.41
CA SER A 113 -3.97 5.05 -0.73
C SER A 113 -4.65 4.61 0.56
N ALA A 114 -5.37 5.46 1.23
CA ALA A 114 -6.10 5.08 2.44
C ALA A 114 -7.35 5.94 2.62
N VAL A 115 -8.33 5.43 3.37
CA VAL A 115 -9.52 6.21 3.80
C VAL A 115 -9.15 7.45 4.61
N GLY A 116 -7.92 7.55 5.11
CA GLY A 116 -7.36 8.76 5.70
C GLY A 116 -7.36 9.97 4.75
N TYR A 117 -7.52 9.76 3.44
CA TYR A 117 -7.78 10.79 2.42
C TYR A 117 -8.94 11.70 2.78
N TYR A 118 -10.02 11.12 3.30
CA TYR A 118 -11.24 11.86 3.61
C TYR A 118 -11.17 12.66 4.93
N GLY A 119 -10.19 12.39 5.80
CA GLY A 119 -10.13 13.02 7.13
C GLY A 119 -11.33 12.62 8.00
N ASN A 120 -11.83 13.58 8.79
CA ASN A 120 -13.03 13.39 9.61
C ASN A 120 -14.26 13.96 8.91
N GLY A 121 -15.06 13.10 8.29
CA GLY A 121 -16.31 13.48 7.62
C GLY A 121 -17.56 13.43 8.51
N GLY A 122 -17.43 13.11 9.82
CA GLY A 122 -18.59 12.90 10.70
C GLY A 122 -19.48 11.78 10.16
N ASP A 123 -20.78 12.06 9.99
CA ASP A 123 -21.77 11.11 9.50
C ASP A 123 -22.02 11.20 7.97
N LEU A 124 -21.16 11.91 7.24
CA LEU A 124 -21.28 12.01 5.79
C LEU A 124 -20.97 10.68 5.12
N MET A 125 -21.75 10.32 4.11
CA MET A 125 -21.39 9.24 3.20
C MET A 125 -20.34 9.77 2.23
N LEU A 126 -19.17 9.11 2.24
CA LEU A 126 -18.00 9.50 1.45
C LEU A 126 -17.72 8.43 0.41
N ASP A 127 -17.79 8.83 -0.84
CA ASP A 127 -17.41 8.01 -2.01
C ASP A 127 -16.11 8.51 -2.66
N GLU A 128 -15.75 7.96 -3.80
CA GLU A 128 -14.53 8.31 -4.52
C GLU A 128 -14.53 9.73 -5.08
N THR A 129 -15.70 10.37 -5.20
CA THR A 129 -15.84 11.76 -5.70
C THR A 129 -15.69 12.80 -4.60
N ALA A 130 -15.73 12.37 -3.33
CA ALA A 130 -15.58 13.27 -2.19
C ALA A 130 -14.17 13.89 -2.16
N GLU A 131 -14.12 15.17 -1.79
CA GLU A 131 -12.85 15.89 -1.67
C GLU A 131 -11.97 15.37 -0.54
N ALA A 132 -10.68 15.67 -0.63
CA ALA A 132 -9.74 15.36 0.44
C ALA A 132 -10.10 16.18 1.69
N GLY A 133 -10.06 15.52 2.84
CA GLY A 133 -10.24 16.17 4.13
C GLY A 133 -9.00 16.98 4.56
N ALA A 134 -8.98 17.36 5.84
CA ALA A 134 -7.90 18.16 6.42
C ALA A 134 -6.95 17.33 7.29
N GLY A 135 -5.74 17.87 7.49
CA GLY A 135 -4.71 17.33 8.36
C GLY A 135 -3.73 16.39 7.66
N PHE A 136 -2.68 16.03 8.38
CA PHE A 136 -1.52 15.31 7.83
C PHE A 136 -1.88 13.99 7.11
N ALA A 137 -2.84 13.24 7.61
CA ALA A 137 -3.23 11.97 6.95
C ALA A 137 -3.85 12.22 5.58
N ALA A 138 -4.74 13.21 5.46
CA ALA A 138 -5.37 13.59 4.20
C ALA A 138 -4.35 14.19 3.22
N GLU A 139 -3.49 15.09 3.70
CA GLU A 139 -2.39 15.67 2.92
C GLU A 139 -1.44 14.58 2.37
N LEU A 140 -1.07 13.61 3.21
CA LEU A 140 -0.21 12.50 2.81
C LEU A 140 -0.88 11.63 1.74
N CYS A 141 -2.15 11.26 1.94
CA CYS A 141 -2.90 10.45 0.97
C CYS A 141 -3.06 11.19 -0.36
N LYS A 142 -3.42 12.48 -0.31
CA LYS A 142 -3.54 13.32 -1.50
C LYS A 142 -2.24 13.38 -2.28
N ALA A 143 -1.13 13.71 -1.63
CA ALA A 143 0.18 13.75 -2.27
C ALA A 143 0.61 12.39 -2.83
N TRP A 144 0.28 11.30 -2.14
CA TRP A 144 0.56 9.95 -2.61
C TRP A 144 -0.24 9.61 -3.88
N GLU A 145 -1.54 9.96 -3.91
CA GLU A 145 -2.39 9.80 -5.09
C GLU A 145 -1.90 10.67 -6.26
N ASP A 146 -1.55 11.94 -5.99
CA ASP A 146 -1.04 12.88 -7.01
C ASP A 146 0.27 12.34 -7.64
N ALA A 147 1.18 11.78 -6.83
CA ALA A 147 2.39 11.13 -7.32
C ALA A 147 2.09 9.94 -8.25
N ALA A 148 1.14 9.07 -7.86
CA ALA A 148 0.75 7.91 -8.66
C ALA A 148 0.07 8.32 -9.99
N ARG A 149 -0.78 9.36 -9.97
CA ARG A 149 -1.44 9.93 -11.17
C ARG A 149 -0.44 10.47 -12.19
N GLY A 150 0.81 10.73 -11.78
CA GLY A 150 1.89 11.05 -12.73
C GLY A 150 2.07 10.01 -13.83
N ALA A 151 1.71 8.74 -13.59
CA ALA A 151 1.78 7.68 -14.57
C ALA A 151 0.68 7.76 -15.68
N GLU A 152 -0.43 8.45 -15.43
CA GLU A 152 -1.51 8.65 -16.42
C GLU A 152 -0.98 9.41 -17.65
N LYS A 153 -0.08 10.38 -17.44
CA LYS A 153 0.58 11.14 -18.51
C LYS A 153 1.48 10.28 -19.41
N LEU A 154 1.80 9.08 -18.96
CA LEU A 154 2.60 8.09 -19.69
C LEU A 154 1.73 7.05 -20.42
N GLY A 155 0.40 7.20 -20.39
CA GLY A 155 -0.55 6.26 -20.96
C GLY A 155 -0.80 5.02 -20.10
N VAL A 156 -0.41 5.03 -18.83
CA VAL A 156 -0.63 3.94 -17.88
C VAL A 156 -1.95 4.17 -17.12
N ARG A 157 -2.81 3.16 -17.08
CA ARG A 157 -4.02 3.22 -16.26
C ARG A 157 -3.65 3.22 -14.78
N VAL A 158 -4.12 4.19 -14.00
CA VAL A 158 -3.87 4.27 -12.56
C VAL A 158 -5.12 3.89 -11.78
N CYS A 159 -4.98 2.96 -10.84
CA CYS A 159 -6.01 2.60 -9.87
C CYS A 159 -5.52 2.96 -8.47
N LEU A 160 -6.26 3.81 -7.76
CA LEU A 160 -5.95 4.29 -6.43
C LEU A 160 -6.79 3.52 -5.39
N LEU A 161 -6.13 2.80 -4.50
CA LEU A 161 -6.79 1.94 -3.52
C LEU A 161 -6.89 2.67 -2.18
N ARG A 162 -8.00 3.40 -1.93
CA ARG A 162 -8.28 4.06 -0.64
C ARG A 162 -8.66 3.04 0.42
N THR A 163 -7.68 2.26 0.82
CA THR A 163 -7.85 1.10 1.70
C THR A 163 -8.21 1.52 3.12
N ALA A 164 -9.26 0.91 3.67
CA ALA A 164 -9.60 0.94 5.09
C ALA A 164 -8.65 0.04 5.91
N PRO A 165 -8.65 0.08 7.26
CA PRO A 165 -7.96 -0.88 8.07
C PRO A 165 -8.23 -2.32 7.64
N VAL A 166 -7.16 -3.03 7.25
CA VAL A 166 -7.24 -4.42 6.81
C VAL A 166 -7.20 -5.33 8.02
N LEU A 167 -8.26 -6.12 8.20
CA LEU A 167 -8.38 -7.06 9.31
C LEU A 167 -7.79 -8.43 8.93
N SER A 168 -6.86 -8.89 9.76
CA SER A 168 -6.24 -10.21 9.65
C SER A 168 -5.73 -10.67 11.00
N ASN A 169 -5.78 -11.98 11.26
CA ASN A 169 -5.18 -12.58 12.44
C ASN A 169 -3.64 -12.60 12.38
N ASP A 170 -3.06 -12.49 11.18
CA ASP A 170 -1.61 -12.58 10.97
C ASP A 170 -0.86 -11.26 11.21
N GLY A 171 -1.57 -10.19 11.57
CA GLY A 171 -0.97 -8.89 11.80
C GLY A 171 -1.97 -7.73 11.68
N GLY A 172 -1.43 -6.50 11.66
CA GLY A 172 -2.25 -5.29 11.54
C GLY A 172 -3.02 -4.94 12.80
N LEU A 173 -4.14 -4.24 12.63
CA LEU A 173 -4.94 -3.71 13.72
C LEU A 173 -5.57 -4.81 14.58
N LEU A 174 -6.21 -5.79 13.95
CA LEU A 174 -6.92 -6.87 14.65
C LEU A 174 -5.98 -7.67 15.55
N ALA A 175 -4.83 -8.08 15.04
CA ALA A 175 -3.86 -8.85 15.82
C ALA A 175 -3.34 -8.10 17.05
N ARG A 176 -3.33 -6.76 17.02
CA ARG A 176 -2.96 -5.92 18.17
C ARG A 176 -4.09 -5.75 19.18
N MET A 177 -5.33 -5.72 18.70
CA MET A 177 -6.50 -5.56 19.57
C MET A 177 -6.88 -6.85 20.29
N LEU A 178 -6.72 -8.00 19.66
CA LEU A 178 -7.16 -9.30 20.21
C LEU A 178 -6.58 -9.64 21.61
N PRO A 179 -5.27 -9.47 21.91
CA PRO A 179 -4.74 -9.84 23.21
C PRO A 179 -5.41 -9.14 24.40
N PRO A 180 -5.54 -7.80 24.44
CA PRO A 180 -6.24 -7.14 25.53
C PRO A 180 -7.72 -7.52 25.61
N PHE A 181 -8.41 -7.68 24.48
CA PHE A 181 -9.81 -8.09 24.47
C PHE A 181 -10.00 -9.51 25.03
N ARG A 182 -9.11 -10.46 24.71
CA ARG A 182 -9.14 -11.83 25.28
C ARG A 182 -8.93 -11.86 26.79
N LEU A 183 -8.29 -10.84 27.34
CA LEU A 183 -8.08 -10.68 28.78
C LEU A 183 -9.21 -9.88 29.45
N GLY A 184 -10.29 -9.55 28.76
CA GLY A 184 -11.37 -8.72 29.28
C GLY A 184 -11.00 -7.24 29.45
N LEU A 185 -9.85 -6.81 28.92
CA LEU A 185 -9.32 -5.45 29.03
C LEU A 185 -9.70 -4.57 27.82
N GLY A 186 -10.75 -4.94 27.09
CA GLY A 186 -11.26 -4.15 25.98
C GLY A 186 -11.68 -2.76 26.45
N ALA A 187 -11.28 -1.72 25.71
CA ALA A 187 -11.61 -0.34 26.03
C ALA A 187 -12.23 0.37 24.82
N ARG A 188 -13.15 1.28 25.14
CA ARG A 188 -13.73 2.19 24.15
C ARG A 188 -12.67 3.22 23.73
N LEU A 189 -12.48 3.39 22.44
CA LEU A 189 -11.62 4.43 21.87
C LEU A 189 -12.41 5.74 21.76
N GLY A 190 -11.89 6.83 22.33
CA GLY A 190 -12.55 8.11 22.35
C GLY A 190 -13.94 8.06 22.99
N ASP A 191 -14.93 8.65 22.34
CA ASP A 191 -16.34 8.58 22.76
C ASP A 191 -17.08 7.33 22.23
N GLY A 192 -16.42 6.54 21.36
CA GLY A 192 -16.95 5.31 20.78
C GLY A 192 -18.00 5.52 19.70
N LYS A 193 -18.19 6.76 19.22
CA LYS A 193 -19.20 7.11 18.19
C LYS A 193 -18.60 7.26 16.79
N GLN A 194 -17.27 7.23 16.68
CA GLN A 194 -16.60 7.36 15.39
C GLN A 194 -16.89 6.16 14.49
N TRP A 195 -17.18 6.44 13.23
CA TRP A 195 -17.23 5.43 12.18
C TRP A 195 -15.87 4.80 11.97
N MET A 196 -15.84 3.50 11.79
CA MET A 196 -14.63 2.73 11.52
C MET A 196 -14.90 1.78 10.37
N SER A 197 -14.51 2.19 9.18
CA SER A 197 -14.49 1.31 8.01
C SER A 197 -13.41 0.23 8.18
N TRP A 198 -13.62 -0.92 7.57
CA TRP A 198 -12.64 -2.01 7.55
C TRP A 198 -12.89 -2.92 6.35
N VAL A 199 -11.90 -3.71 5.99
CA VAL A 199 -11.99 -4.76 4.98
C VAL A 199 -11.26 -6.01 5.48
N HIS A 200 -11.80 -7.18 5.19
CA HIS A 200 -11.09 -8.43 5.48
C HIS A 200 -9.93 -8.62 4.50
N ILE A 201 -8.83 -9.24 4.95
CA ILE A 201 -7.62 -9.41 4.12
C ILE A 201 -7.92 -10.19 2.83
N GLU A 202 -8.74 -11.25 2.89
CA GLU A 202 -9.04 -12.06 1.72
C GLU A 202 -9.88 -11.28 0.69
N ASP A 203 -10.83 -10.46 1.14
CA ASP A 203 -11.63 -9.60 0.25
C ASP A 203 -10.75 -8.53 -0.40
N HIS A 204 -9.81 -7.97 0.37
CA HIS A 204 -8.87 -6.98 -0.18
C HIS A 204 -7.89 -7.57 -1.21
N ILE A 205 -7.53 -8.85 -1.07
CA ILE A 205 -6.69 -9.53 -2.06
C ILE A 205 -7.49 -9.92 -3.31
N ALA A 206 -8.78 -10.22 -3.16
CA ALA A 206 -9.66 -10.63 -4.27
C ALA A 206 -10.11 -9.47 -5.17
N MET A 207 -9.97 -8.21 -4.70
CA MET A 207 -10.23 -7.00 -5.51
C MET A 207 -9.22 -6.84 -6.63
#